data_d813a521e3facb10f2009ec4fe495009
#
_entry.id   d813a521e3facb10f2009ec4fe495009
#
_cell.length_a   1.000
_cell.length_b   1.000
_cell.length_c   1.000
_cell.angle_alpha   90.00
_cell.angle_beta   90.00
_cell.angle_gamma   90.00
#
_symmetry.space_group_name_H-M   'P 1'
#
loop_
_entity.id
_entity.type
_entity.pdbx_description
1 polymer ?
#
loop_
_entity_poly.entity_id
_entity_poly.type
_entity_poly.pdbx_seq_one_letter_code
_entity_poly.pdbx_strand_id
1 'polypeptide(L)'
;MNRLITLSIILSSAFSASAQDVDKTVTLNEVTVKAAKVVNKPDGMVLYPTDAQKQSSNNGYSILEKLSLANLRIDNINHSITAIDNRGSIQIRINGIVVDKSEMLALDPKNITKIDFINNPGVRYGDGIAYVVDIITRRKESGYTVGTDLTSALTTLQGDGMVYGKWNRCKSEWSVSYDLSGYRTKGSKSKQSAEYTLTDGSIHRIERNDMETLRKAIAHEAKLTYNWADSTATVLQTSFSGAFNNAPDNYNIKDIKDGARQYKATSRDADKSYSPALDVYFFRQISPRQSLTANAVGTYISTQTGSFYNEGSPYKYNYCCPVKHQRA
;
A
#
# COMPACT_ATOMS: atom_id res chain seq x y z
N MET A 1 -45.96 -17.28 -0.73
CA MET A 1 -45.18 -18.03 0.28
C MET A 1 -44.89 -19.50 -0.11
N ASN A 2 -45.11 -19.91 -1.36
CA ASN A 2 -45.01 -21.34 -1.76
C ASN A 2 -43.93 -21.67 -2.80
N ARG A 3 -42.92 -20.79 -3.02
CA ARG A 3 -41.81 -21.05 -3.97
C ARG A 3 -40.42 -21.23 -3.33
N LEU A 4 -40.31 -21.10 -2.02
CA LEU A 4 -39.03 -21.29 -1.30
C LEU A 4 -38.89 -22.68 -0.65
N ILE A 5 -39.95 -23.46 -0.61
CA ILE A 5 -39.94 -24.81 0.02
C ILE A 5 -39.53 -25.89 -0.99
N THR A 6 -39.68 -25.65 -2.28
CA THR A 6 -39.34 -26.64 -3.33
C THR A 6 -37.87 -26.72 -3.68
N LEU A 7 -37.06 -25.74 -3.29
CA LEU A 7 -35.61 -25.74 -3.58
C LEU A 7 -34.81 -26.50 -2.50
N SER A 8 -35.33 -26.66 -1.30
CA SER A 8 -34.65 -27.38 -0.20
C SER A 8 -34.75 -28.89 -0.26
N ILE A 9 -35.65 -29.43 -1.07
CA ILE A 9 -35.89 -30.90 -1.16
C ILE A 9 -35.03 -31.56 -2.25
N ILE A 10 -34.52 -30.77 -3.21
CA ILE A 10 -33.69 -31.31 -4.31
C ILE A 10 -32.20 -31.44 -3.91
N LEU A 11 -31.76 -30.80 -2.83
CA LEU A 11 -30.36 -30.85 -2.40
C LEU A 11 -30.03 -31.96 -1.40
N SER A 12 -31.00 -32.72 -0.95
CA SER A 12 -30.81 -33.80 0.04
C SER A 12 -30.75 -35.23 -0.51
N SER A 13 -30.82 -35.42 -1.84
CA SER A 13 -30.85 -36.77 -2.45
C SER A 13 -29.57 -37.18 -3.20
N ALA A 14 -28.45 -36.44 -3.06
CA ALA A 14 -27.20 -36.72 -3.80
C ALA A 14 -26.03 -37.21 -2.94
N PHE A 15 -26.26 -37.74 -1.74
CA PHE A 15 -25.20 -38.39 -0.96
C PHE A 15 -25.51 -39.93 -0.82
N SER A 16 -25.36 -40.64 -1.94
CA SER A 16 -25.13 -42.07 -1.90
C SER A 16 -23.64 -42.31 -1.76
N ALA A 17 -23.18 -42.59 -0.55
CA ALA A 17 -21.79 -43.00 -0.30
C ALA A 17 -21.60 -44.40 -0.89
N SER A 18 -20.91 -44.48 -2.03
CA SER A 18 -20.31 -45.74 -2.52
C SER A 18 -19.04 -45.95 -1.70
N ALA A 19 -19.04 -46.91 -0.79
CA ALA A 19 -17.82 -47.44 -0.22
C ALA A 19 -17.05 -48.15 -1.35
N GLN A 20 -15.99 -47.48 -1.86
CA GLN A 20 -15.05 -48.13 -2.76
C GLN A 20 -13.89 -48.71 -1.97
N ASP A 21 -13.64 -49.96 -2.29
CA ASP A 21 -12.55 -50.83 -1.86
C ASP A 21 -11.21 -50.11 -1.71
N VAL A 22 -10.68 -50.11 -0.49
CA VAL A 22 -9.39 -49.48 -0.17
C VAL A 22 -8.30 -50.54 -0.32
N ASP A 23 -7.93 -50.84 -1.56
CA ASP A 23 -6.69 -51.56 -1.84
C ASP A 23 -5.95 -50.98 -3.07
N LYS A 24 -5.64 -49.67 -3.01
CA LYS A 24 -4.59 -49.05 -3.82
C LYS A 24 -3.60 -48.44 -2.90
N THR A 25 -2.53 -49.15 -2.58
CA THR A 25 -1.31 -48.59 -2.08
C THR A 25 -0.82 -47.58 -3.10
N VAL A 26 -1.15 -46.29 -2.91
CA VAL A 26 -0.54 -45.17 -3.64
C VAL A 26 0.84 -44.99 -3.04
N THR A 27 1.86 -45.51 -3.72
CA THR A 27 3.26 -45.12 -3.45
C THR A 27 3.35 -43.63 -3.75
N LEU A 28 3.33 -42.82 -2.69
CA LEU A 28 3.66 -41.42 -2.80
C LEU A 28 5.12 -41.32 -3.22
N ASN A 29 5.37 -40.81 -4.41
CA ASN A 29 6.72 -40.46 -4.82
C ASN A 29 7.30 -39.51 -3.74
N GLU A 30 8.51 -39.81 -3.29
CA GLU A 30 9.23 -38.99 -2.33
C GLU A 30 9.28 -37.54 -2.84
N VAL A 31 8.53 -36.65 -2.20
CA VAL A 31 8.56 -35.21 -2.49
C VAL A 31 9.80 -34.66 -1.81
N THR A 32 10.89 -34.61 -2.54
CA THR A 32 12.10 -33.93 -2.04
C THR A 32 11.84 -32.42 -2.01
N VAL A 33 11.51 -31.87 -0.86
CA VAL A 33 11.38 -30.44 -0.64
C VAL A 33 12.78 -29.84 -0.58
N LYS A 34 13.23 -29.24 -1.68
CA LYS A 34 14.46 -28.45 -1.68
C LYS A 34 14.20 -27.11 -1.00
N ALA A 35 14.76 -26.90 0.18
CA ALA A 35 14.71 -25.60 0.85
C ALA A 35 15.47 -24.52 0.04
N ALA A 36 15.06 -23.25 0.17
CA ALA A 36 15.81 -22.15 -0.41
C ALA A 36 17.23 -22.13 0.14
N LYS A 37 18.22 -21.97 -0.74
CA LYS A 37 19.61 -21.80 -0.28
C LYS A 37 19.77 -20.42 0.32
N VAL A 38 20.23 -20.37 1.57
CA VAL A 38 20.48 -19.12 2.29
C VAL A 38 22.00 -19.02 2.52
N VAL A 39 22.54 -17.84 2.22
CA VAL A 39 23.95 -17.52 2.47
C VAL A 39 23.99 -16.28 3.36
N ASN A 40 24.49 -16.43 4.58
CA ASN A 40 24.64 -15.33 5.51
C ASN A 40 25.78 -14.39 5.11
N LYS A 41 25.56 -13.08 5.29
CA LYS A 41 26.52 -11.99 5.11
C LYS A 41 26.61 -11.17 6.40
N PRO A 42 27.69 -10.38 6.60
CA PRO A 42 27.81 -9.53 7.79
C PRO A 42 26.67 -8.51 7.96
N ASP A 43 26.09 -8.05 6.87
CA ASP A 43 25.02 -7.03 6.81
C ASP A 43 23.62 -7.63 6.54
N GLY A 44 23.52 -8.97 6.43
CA GLY A 44 22.25 -9.62 6.14
C GLY A 44 22.38 -11.04 5.60
N MET A 45 21.58 -11.37 4.58
CA MET A 45 21.59 -12.68 3.95
C MET A 45 21.23 -12.61 2.46
N VAL A 46 21.70 -13.60 1.70
CA VAL A 46 21.31 -13.84 0.30
C VAL A 46 20.45 -15.07 0.24
N LEU A 47 19.26 -14.96 -0.32
CA LEU A 47 18.32 -16.06 -0.51
C LEU A 47 18.23 -16.41 -1.98
N TYR A 48 18.26 -17.70 -2.27
CA TYR A 48 18.07 -18.24 -3.61
C TYR A 48 16.76 -19.02 -3.67
N PRO A 49 15.68 -18.43 -4.20
CA PRO A 49 14.39 -19.09 -4.29
C PRO A 49 14.47 -20.37 -5.11
N THR A 50 13.79 -21.41 -4.67
CA THR A 50 13.69 -22.67 -5.42
C THR A 50 12.75 -22.51 -6.63
N ASP A 51 12.88 -23.40 -7.60
CA ASP A 51 12.00 -23.38 -8.78
C ASP A 51 10.53 -23.61 -8.38
N ALA A 52 10.27 -24.44 -7.37
CA ALA A 52 8.93 -24.65 -6.83
C ALA A 52 8.33 -23.36 -6.22
N GLN A 53 9.12 -22.61 -5.45
CA GLN A 53 8.70 -21.32 -4.90
C GLN A 53 8.42 -20.29 -6.01
N LYS A 54 9.27 -20.24 -7.03
CA LYS A 54 9.08 -19.34 -8.18
C LYS A 54 7.84 -19.70 -9.01
N GLN A 55 7.60 -20.99 -9.27
CA GLN A 55 6.45 -21.45 -10.06
C GLN A 55 5.11 -21.26 -9.31
N SER A 56 5.13 -21.39 -8.00
CA SER A 56 3.93 -21.23 -7.16
C SER A 56 3.67 -19.78 -6.76
N SER A 57 4.49 -18.83 -7.20
CA SER A 57 4.34 -17.39 -6.94
C SER A 57 3.90 -16.64 -8.18
N ASN A 58 3.06 -15.64 -8.03
CA ASN A 58 2.52 -14.84 -9.13
C ASN A 58 3.10 -13.41 -9.22
N ASN A 59 3.72 -12.91 -8.15
CA ASN A 59 4.30 -11.57 -8.08
C ASN A 59 5.44 -11.50 -7.05
N GLY A 60 6.01 -10.31 -6.86
CA GLY A 60 7.10 -10.07 -5.90
C GLY A 60 6.69 -10.28 -4.44
N TYR A 61 5.45 -9.96 -4.06
CA TYR A 61 4.96 -10.16 -2.68
C TYR A 61 4.85 -11.64 -2.35
N SER A 62 4.24 -12.44 -3.24
CA SER A 62 4.03 -13.86 -3.01
C SER A 62 5.33 -14.66 -2.91
N ILE A 63 6.39 -14.27 -3.62
CA ILE A 63 7.69 -14.93 -3.48
C ILE A 63 8.38 -14.53 -2.17
N LEU A 64 8.32 -13.27 -1.76
CA LEU A 64 8.88 -12.80 -0.49
C LEU A 64 8.18 -13.44 0.70
N GLU A 65 6.85 -13.59 0.66
CA GLU A 65 6.07 -14.28 1.69
C GLU A 65 6.55 -15.72 1.90
N LYS A 66 6.79 -16.46 0.81
CA LYS A 66 7.27 -17.85 0.87
C LYS A 66 8.72 -18.00 1.35
N LEU A 67 9.50 -16.94 1.27
CA LEU A 67 10.87 -16.93 1.76
C LEU A 67 10.95 -16.59 3.25
N SER A 68 9.88 -16.10 3.86
CA SER A 68 9.76 -15.83 5.30
C SER A 68 10.94 -15.02 5.84
N LEU A 69 11.14 -13.82 5.31
CA LEU A 69 12.22 -12.94 5.72
C LEU A 69 12.10 -12.57 7.22
N ALA A 70 13.20 -12.73 7.97
CA ALA A 70 13.22 -12.42 9.38
C ALA A 70 12.84 -10.94 9.64
N ASN A 71 12.06 -10.70 10.69
CA ASN A 71 11.60 -9.37 11.13
C ASN A 71 10.69 -8.63 10.14
N LEU A 72 10.29 -9.26 9.03
CA LEU A 72 9.35 -8.68 8.08
C LEU A 72 8.03 -9.45 8.09
N ARG A 73 6.95 -8.69 8.11
CA ARG A 73 5.60 -9.18 7.85
C ARG A 73 5.22 -8.81 6.42
N ILE A 74 5.00 -9.81 5.60
CA ILE A 74 4.60 -9.65 4.20
C ILE A 74 3.14 -10.06 4.10
N ASP A 75 2.32 -9.14 3.62
CA ASP A 75 0.90 -9.33 3.35
C ASP A 75 0.70 -9.33 1.83
N ASN A 76 0.57 -10.53 1.26
CA ASN A 76 0.37 -10.69 -0.17
C ASN A 76 -1.06 -10.35 -0.62
N ILE A 77 -2.02 -10.26 0.31
CA ILE A 77 -3.41 -9.89 0.00
C ILE A 77 -3.52 -8.37 -0.13
N ASN A 78 -2.98 -7.64 0.86
CA ASN A 78 -3.01 -6.17 0.87
C ASN A 78 -1.77 -5.55 0.18
N HIS A 79 -0.88 -6.40 -0.37
CA HIS A 79 0.36 -5.99 -1.04
C HIS A 79 1.20 -5.02 -0.20
N SER A 80 1.42 -5.37 1.06
CA SER A 80 2.19 -4.56 2.00
C SER A 80 3.31 -5.33 2.67
N ILE A 81 4.38 -4.62 3.02
CA ILE A 81 5.54 -5.16 3.74
C ILE A 81 5.81 -4.24 4.91
N THR A 82 5.83 -4.81 6.12
CA THR A 82 6.03 -4.04 7.36
C THR A 82 7.11 -4.68 8.22
N ALA A 83 7.89 -3.86 8.92
CA ALA A 83 8.84 -4.33 9.94
C ALA A 83 8.07 -4.68 11.22
N ILE A 84 8.36 -5.87 11.80
CA ILE A 84 7.70 -6.34 13.01
C ILE A 84 8.23 -5.59 14.25
N ASP A 85 9.48 -5.17 14.19
CA ASP A 85 10.22 -4.59 15.34
C ASP A 85 10.18 -3.04 15.38
N ASN A 86 9.46 -2.39 14.47
CA ASN A 86 9.30 -0.93 14.40
C ASN A 86 10.62 -0.13 14.36
N ARG A 87 11.74 -0.73 13.95
CA ARG A 87 13.05 -0.05 13.87
C ARG A 87 13.15 1.02 12.79
N GLY A 88 12.25 1.00 11.81
CA GLY A 88 12.22 1.96 10.72
C GLY A 88 11.47 1.45 9.50
N SER A 89 11.61 2.15 8.38
CA SER A 89 10.98 1.78 7.12
C SER A 89 11.76 0.70 6.37
N ILE A 90 11.07 0.06 5.44
CA ILE A 90 11.64 -0.97 4.56
C ILE A 90 11.76 -0.36 3.17
N GLN A 91 12.92 -0.56 2.55
CA GLN A 91 13.14 -0.17 1.17
C GLN A 91 13.20 -1.40 0.29
N ILE A 92 12.29 -1.47 -0.69
CA ILE A 92 12.26 -2.54 -1.69
C ILE A 92 12.98 -2.06 -2.94
N ARG A 93 13.80 -2.94 -3.49
CA ARG A 93 14.58 -2.68 -4.71
C ARG A 93 14.47 -3.83 -5.68
N ILE A 94 14.59 -3.51 -6.95
CA ILE A 94 14.80 -4.49 -8.04
C ILE A 94 16.07 -4.08 -8.78
N ASN A 95 17.06 -4.97 -8.76
CA ASN A 95 18.38 -4.71 -9.37
C ASN A 95 19.04 -3.39 -8.89
N GLY A 96 18.93 -3.11 -7.59
CA GLY A 96 19.50 -1.92 -6.96
C GLY A 96 18.65 -0.65 -7.09
N ILE A 97 17.53 -0.66 -7.81
CA ILE A 97 16.64 0.48 -8.03
C ILE A 97 15.44 0.39 -7.07
N VAL A 98 15.13 1.46 -6.37
CA VAL A 98 13.96 1.54 -5.50
C VAL A 98 12.68 1.43 -6.32
N VAL A 99 11.78 0.56 -5.88
CA VAL A 99 10.54 0.25 -6.59
C VAL A 99 9.31 0.42 -5.71
N ASP A 100 8.18 0.62 -6.35
CA ASP A 100 6.87 0.75 -5.69
C ASP A 100 6.01 -0.52 -5.82
N LYS A 101 4.76 -0.42 -5.35
CA LYS A 101 3.78 -1.51 -5.38
C LYS A 101 3.55 -2.04 -6.80
N SER A 102 3.43 -1.16 -7.79
CA SER A 102 3.12 -1.55 -9.18
C SER A 102 4.22 -2.41 -9.80
N GLU A 103 5.47 -2.06 -9.51
CA GLU A 103 6.64 -2.79 -10.02
C GLU A 103 6.81 -4.14 -9.33
N MET A 104 6.47 -4.23 -8.04
CA MET A 104 6.42 -5.49 -7.29
C MET A 104 5.32 -6.43 -7.79
N LEU A 105 4.16 -5.90 -8.16
CA LEU A 105 3.07 -6.67 -8.77
C LEU A 105 3.41 -7.14 -10.19
N ALA A 106 4.10 -6.30 -10.96
CA ALA A 106 4.53 -6.61 -12.32
C ALA A 106 5.73 -7.57 -12.38
N LEU A 107 6.35 -7.88 -11.23
CA LEU A 107 7.52 -8.74 -11.17
C LEU A 107 7.15 -10.20 -11.41
N ASP A 108 7.74 -10.81 -12.46
CA ASP A 108 7.65 -12.25 -12.72
C ASP A 108 8.64 -13.02 -11.83
N PRO A 109 8.16 -13.82 -10.85
CA PRO A 109 9.04 -14.56 -9.93
C PRO A 109 10.01 -15.53 -10.63
N LYS A 110 9.67 -16.03 -11.83
CA LYS A 110 10.51 -16.93 -12.62
C LYS A 110 11.84 -16.30 -13.03
N ASN A 111 11.87 -14.97 -13.12
CA ASN A 111 13.08 -14.22 -13.48
C ASN A 111 14.00 -13.92 -12.30
N ILE A 112 13.57 -14.18 -11.06
CA ILE A 112 14.35 -13.90 -9.86
C ILE A 112 15.52 -14.87 -9.78
N THR A 113 16.73 -14.34 -9.64
CA THR A 113 17.95 -15.12 -9.43
C THR A 113 18.27 -15.29 -7.96
N LYS A 114 18.19 -14.21 -7.21
CA LYS A 114 18.45 -14.17 -5.77
C LYS A 114 17.78 -12.95 -5.17
N ILE A 115 17.71 -12.94 -3.84
CA ILE A 115 17.21 -11.80 -3.05
C ILE A 115 18.27 -11.47 -2.03
N ASP A 116 18.80 -10.26 -2.07
CA ASP A 116 19.71 -9.72 -1.07
C ASP A 116 18.88 -9.03 0.02
N PHE A 117 18.82 -9.63 1.20
CA PHE A 117 18.15 -9.07 2.38
C PHE A 117 19.20 -8.46 3.29
N ILE A 118 19.13 -7.14 3.50
CA ILE A 118 20.06 -6.37 4.30
C ILE A 118 19.31 -5.90 5.56
N ASN A 119 19.76 -6.35 6.72
CA ASN A 119 19.14 -6.05 8.02
C ASN A 119 19.88 -4.97 8.82
N ASN A 120 20.98 -4.47 8.26
CA ASN A 120 21.73 -3.33 8.79
C ASN A 120 22.25 -2.48 7.61
N PRO A 121 21.35 -1.74 6.93
CA PRO A 121 21.69 -1.10 5.66
C PRO A 121 22.64 0.09 5.77
N GLY A 122 22.77 0.69 6.96
CA GLY A 122 23.58 1.88 7.16
C GLY A 122 23.05 3.11 6.39
N VAL A 123 23.78 4.21 6.50
CA VAL A 123 23.36 5.53 5.95
C VAL A 123 23.26 5.61 4.43
N ARG A 124 23.89 4.69 3.70
CA ARG A 124 23.92 4.69 2.23
C ARG A 124 22.53 4.47 1.59
N TYR A 125 21.57 3.94 2.33
CA TYR A 125 20.21 3.68 1.86
C TYR A 125 19.21 4.76 2.29
N GLY A 126 19.67 5.76 3.04
CA GLY A 126 18.85 6.85 3.57
C GLY A 126 18.58 6.71 5.07
N ASP A 127 18.18 7.83 5.66
CA ASP A 127 17.85 7.87 7.09
C ASP A 127 16.52 7.15 7.37
N GLY A 128 16.47 6.42 8.48
CA GLY A 128 15.25 5.72 8.92
C GLY A 128 14.93 4.44 8.16
N ILE A 129 15.81 3.97 7.27
CA ILE A 129 15.68 2.67 6.61
C ILE A 129 16.26 1.58 7.53
N ALA A 130 15.40 0.68 8.02
CA ALA A 130 15.80 -0.43 8.87
C ALA A 130 16.15 -1.69 8.07
N TYR A 131 15.50 -1.91 6.96
CA TYR A 131 15.67 -3.09 6.12
C TYR A 131 15.68 -2.74 4.66
N VAL A 132 16.52 -3.44 3.88
CA VAL A 132 16.52 -3.36 2.42
C VAL A 132 16.33 -4.76 1.85
N VAL A 133 15.38 -4.90 0.93
CA VAL A 133 15.14 -6.12 0.16
C VAL A 133 15.46 -5.81 -1.29
N ASP A 134 16.58 -6.29 -1.80
CA ASP A 134 16.98 -6.11 -3.20
C ASP A 134 16.76 -7.41 -3.99
N ILE A 135 15.80 -7.41 -4.87
CA ILE A 135 15.42 -8.54 -5.70
C ILE A 135 16.22 -8.50 -6.99
N ILE A 136 17.15 -9.42 -7.14
CA ILE A 136 17.98 -9.51 -8.33
C ILE A 136 17.32 -10.43 -9.36
N THR A 137 17.02 -9.87 -10.52
CA THR A 137 16.34 -10.57 -11.61
C THR A 137 17.23 -10.74 -12.82
N ARG A 138 16.94 -11.77 -13.63
CA ARG A 138 17.46 -11.85 -14.99
C ARG A 138 16.71 -10.85 -15.85
N ARG A 139 17.46 -10.05 -16.58
CA ARG A 139 16.85 -9.12 -17.53
C ARG A 139 16.34 -9.89 -18.75
N LYS A 140 15.06 -9.76 -19.07
CA LYS A 140 14.53 -10.23 -20.36
C LYS A 140 14.94 -9.25 -21.44
N GLU A 141 15.36 -9.73 -22.61
CA GLU A 141 15.71 -8.87 -23.75
C GLU A 141 14.50 -8.08 -24.27
N SER A 142 13.33 -8.68 -24.24
CA SER A 142 12.06 -8.02 -24.56
C SER A 142 10.89 -8.72 -23.90
N GLY A 143 9.82 -7.97 -23.63
CA GLY A 143 8.61 -8.51 -23.04
C GLY A 143 7.67 -7.40 -22.56
N TYR A 144 6.45 -7.79 -22.20
CA TYR A 144 5.49 -6.92 -21.56
C TYR A 144 4.80 -7.64 -20.41
N THR A 145 4.33 -6.88 -19.45
CA THR A 145 3.48 -7.33 -18.37
C THR A 145 2.36 -6.31 -18.21
N VAL A 146 1.13 -6.76 -18.09
CA VAL A 146 -0.04 -5.93 -17.79
C VAL A 146 -0.81 -6.62 -16.69
N GLY A 147 -1.31 -5.86 -15.74
CA GLY A 147 -2.10 -6.40 -14.65
C GLY A 147 -3.01 -5.37 -14.03
N THR A 148 -3.89 -5.86 -13.17
CA THR A 148 -4.79 -5.05 -12.38
C THR A 148 -4.86 -5.64 -10.97
N ASP A 149 -5.00 -4.75 -9.99
CA ASP A 149 -5.21 -5.09 -8.58
C ASP A 149 -6.45 -4.33 -8.12
N LEU A 150 -7.46 -5.04 -7.65
CA LEU A 150 -8.75 -4.47 -7.26
C LEU A 150 -9.13 -4.95 -5.87
N THR A 151 -9.38 -4.01 -4.98
CA THR A 151 -9.85 -4.27 -3.63
C THR A 151 -11.11 -3.47 -3.36
N SER A 152 -12.18 -4.11 -2.88
CA SER A 152 -13.43 -3.44 -2.55
C SER A 152 -14.06 -4.02 -1.32
N ALA A 153 -14.58 -3.16 -0.45
CA ALA A 153 -15.38 -3.56 0.69
C ALA A 153 -16.82 -3.86 0.24
N LEU A 154 -17.36 -4.98 0.68
CA LEU A 154 -18.74 -5.40 0.31
C LEU A 154 -19.82 -4.64 1.10
N THR A 155 -19.48 -4.09 2.26
CA THR A 155 -20.45 -3.49 3.19
C THR A 155 -20.45 -1.96 3.18
N THR A 156 -19.40 -1.35 2.64
CA THR A 156 -19.25 0.11 2.54
C THR A 156 -18.77 0.46 1.14
N LEU A 157 -19.10 1.67 0.68
CA LEU A 157 -18.56 2.17 -0.58
C LEU A 157 -17.10 2.61 -0.36
N GLN A 158 -16.22 1.62 -0.37
CA GLN A 158 -14.77 1.81 -0.27
C GLN A 158 -14.08 0.84 -1.21
N GLY A 159 -13.14 1.32 -1.98
CA GLY A 159 -12.38 0.47 -2.89
C GLY A 159 -11.13 1.16 -3.40
N ASP A 160 -10.19 0.33 -3.80
CA ASP A 160 -8.94 0.69 -4.44
C ASP A 160 -8.81 -0.11 -5.72
N GLY A 161 -8.40 0.53 -6.80
CA GLY A 161 -8.13 -0.12 -8.07
C GLY A 161 -6.85 0.40 -8.68
N MET A 162 -5.94 -0.52 -9.03
CA MET A 162 -4.71 -0.23 -9.76
C MET A 162 -4.70 -0.96 -11.09
N VAL A 163 -4.31 -0.26 -12.13
CA VAL A 163 -3.94 -0.86 -13.42
C VAL A 163 -2.47 -0.53 -13.67
N TYR A 164 -1.69 -1.51 -14.07
CA TYR A 164 -0.28 -1.31 -14.35
C TYR A 164 0.15 -2.04 -15.61
N GLY A 165 1.16 -1.48 -16.26
CA GLY A 165 1.78 -2.06 -17.44
C GLY A 165 3.28 -1.82 -17.44
N LYS A 166 4.04 -2.80 -17.93
CA LYS A 166 5.49 -2.76 -18.06
C LYS A 166 5.88 -3.31 -19.41
N TRP A 167 6.72 -2.59 -20.12
CA TRP A 167 7.25 -2.99 -21.39
C TRP A 167 8.76 -2.79 -21.43
N ASN A 168 9.51 -3.85 -21.73
CA ASN A 168 10.95 -3.84 -21.81
C ASN A 168 11.42 -4.26 -23.21
N ARG A 169 12.40 -3.55 -23.72
CA ARG A 169 13.07 -3.83 -24.97
C ARG A 169 14.57 -3.53 -24.84
N CYS A 170 15.40 -4.55 -24.96
CA CYS A 170 16.86 -4.44 -24.82
C CYS A 170 17.26 -3.76 -23.48
N LYS A 171 17.81 -2.56 -23.57
CA LYS A 171 18.32 -1.78 -22.43
C LYS A 171 17.25 -0.84 -21.83
N SER A 172 16.10 -0.74 -22.44
CA SER A 172 15.03 0.20 -22.07
C SER A 172 13.84 -0.54 -21.46
N GLU A 173 13.28 0.04 -20.42
CA GLU A 173 12.08 -0.44 -19.77
C GLU A 173 11.16 0.75 -19.49
N TRP A 174 9.90 0.61 -19.83
CA TRP A 174 8.83 1.55 -19.54
C TRP A 174 7.85 0.90 -18.60
N SER A 175 7.43 1.61 -17.57
CA SER A 175 6.33 1.20 -16.72
C SER A 175 5.33 2.34 -16.56
N VAL A 176 4.06 1.98 -16.52
CA VAL A 176 2.94 2.89 -16.28
C VAL A 176 2.05 2.27 -15.23
N SER A 177 1.62 3.07 -14.27
CA SER A 177 0.57 2.69 -13.32
C SER A 177 -0.44 3.81 -13.15
N TYR A 178 -1.67 3.41 -12.85
CA TYR A 178 -2.74 4.31 -12.48
C TYR A 178 -3.51 3.68 -11.33
N ASP A 179 -3.57 4.42 -10.24
CA ASP A 179 -4.29 4.08 -9.02
C ASP A 179 -5.51 4.96 -8.86
N LEU A 180 -6.62 4.35 -8.51
CA LEU A 180 -7.87 5.00 -8.14
C LEU A 180 -8.31 4.46 -6.80
N SER A 181 -8.40 5.30 -5.79
CA SER A 181 -8.96 4.94 -4.50
C SER A 181 -10.10 5.85 -4.11
N GLY A 182 -11.06 5.31 -3.39
CA GLY A 182 -12.18 6.10 -2.94
C GLY A 182 -12.95 5.47 -1.81
N TYR A 183 -13.53 6.32 -0.98
CA TYR A 183 -14.44 5.87 0.06
C TYR A 183 -15.58 6.86 0.27
N ARG A 184 -16.71 6.32 0.74
CA ARG A 184 -17.86 7.07 1.22
C ARG A 184 -18.44 6.35 2.42
N THR A 185 -18.23 6.93 3.59
CA THR A 185 -18.77 6.42 4.86
C THR A 185 -19.79 7.38 5.41
N LYS A 186 -20.98 6.89 5.71
CA LYS A 186 -22.07 7.66 6.30
C LYS A 186 -22.50 7.03 7.62
N GLY A 187 -22.81 7.86 8.61
CA GLY A 187 -23.40 7.41 9.87
C GLY A 187 -22.42 6.76 10.86
N SER A 188 -21.13 7.00 10.70
CA SER A 188 -20.14 6.63 11.73
C SER A 188 -20.48 7.38 13.01
N LYS A 189 -20.48 6.70 14.16
CA LYS A 189 -20.83 7.27 15.45
C LYS A 189 -19.68 7.11 16.42
N SER A 190 -19.31 8.18 17.09
CA SER A 190 -18.40 8.17 18.23
C SER A 190 -19.03 8.88 19.43
N LYS A 191 -18.70 8.43 20.62
CA LYS A 191 -19.05 9.07 21.87
C LYS A 191 -17.76 9.40 22.61
N GLN A 192 -17.62 10.66 23.01
CA GLN A 192 -16.47 11.14 23.77
C GLN A 192 -16.98 11.79 25.05
N SER A 193 -16.35 11.51 26.18
CA SER A 193 -16.59 12.16 27.46
C SER A 193 -15.28 12.66 28.02
N ALA A 194 -15.27 13.91 28.46
CA ALA A 194 -14.13 14.52 29.13
C ALA A 194 -14.61 15.11 30.48
N GLU A 195 -13.82 14.90 31.51
CA GLU A 195 -14.06 15.45 32.85
C GLU A 195 -12.90 16.36 33.25
N TYR A 196 -13.23 17.53 33.75
CA TYR A 196 -12.26 18.53 34.20
C TYR A 196 -12.54 18.83 35.66
N THR A 197 -11.52 18.72 36.52
CA THR A 197 -11.62 19.25 37.90
C THR A 197 -11.27 20.72 37.89
N LEU A 198 -12.21 21.56 38.29
CA LEU A 198 -12.03 22.99 38.35
C LEU A 198 -11.26 23.39 39.62
N THR A 199 -10.83 24.64 39.70
CA THR A 199 -10.03 25.16 40.83
C THR A 199 -10.76 25.15 42.15
N ASP A 200 -12.10 25.15 42.12
CA ASP A 200 -12.99 25.04 43.30
C ASP A 200 -13.26 23.57 43.70
N GLY A 201 -12.62 22.59 43.01
CA GLY A 201 -12.81 21.16 43.27
C GLY A 201 -14.07 20.58 42.61
N SER A 202 -14.89 21.35 41.93
CA SER A 202 -16.03 20.82 41.18
C SER A 202 -15.60 20.08 39.91
N ILE A 203 -16.40 19.08 39.50
CA ILE A 203 -16.17 18.31 38.29
C ILE A 203 -17.05 18.84 37.16
N HIS A 204 -16.43 19.32 36.11
CA HIS A 204 -17.10 19.73 34.90
C HIS A 204 -17.01 18.65 33.84
N ARG A 205 -18.15 18.16 33.34
CA ARG A 205 -18.22 17.07 32.35
C ARG A 205 -18.72 17.60 31.01
N ILE A 206 -18.01 17.26 29.94
CA ILE A 206 -18.40 17.54 28.57
C ILE A 206 -18.57 16.21 27.83
N GLU A 207 -19.76 15.98 27.29
CA GLU A 207 -20.05 14.82 26.43
C GLU A 207 -20.27 15.30 24.99
N ARG A 208 -19.63 14.57 24.03
CA ARG A 208 -19.76 14.84 22.59
C ARG A 208 -20.20 13.55 21.90
N ASN A 209 -21.36 13.56 21.28
CA ASN A 209 -21.92 12.42 20.60
C ASN A 209 -22.11 12.75 19.11
N ASP A 210 -21.57 11.93 18.19
CA ASP A 210 -21.83 12.10 16.77
C ASP A 210 -23.30 11.78 16.46
N MET A 211 -23.97 12.69 15.76
CA MET A 211 -25.34 12.52 15.26
C MET A 211 -25.34 12.08 13.81
N GLU A 212 -24.72 12.87 12.95
CA GLU A 212 -24.57 12.61 11.53
C GLU A 212 -23.12 12.81 11.12
N THR A 213 -22.62 11.88 10.34
CA THR A 213 -21.30 11.97 9.75
C THR A 213 -21.34 11.57 8.30
N LEU A 214 -20.63 12.29 7.46
CA LEU A 214 -20.32 11.91 6.09
C LEU A 214 -18.84 12.13 5.85
N ARG A 215 -18.15 11.10 5.42
CA ARG A 215 -16.77 11.15 4.96
C ARG A 215 -16.70 10.55 3.59
N LYS A 216 -16.17 11.31 2.64
CA LYS A 216 -15.94 10.86 1.27
C LYS A 216 -14.66 11.47 0.73
N ALA A 217 -13.92 10.68 0.01
CA ALA A 217 -12.78 11.15 -0.75
C ALA A 217 -12.58 10.26 -1.97
N ILE A 218 -11.97 10.82 -2.98
CA ILE A 218 -11.47 10.11 -4.16
C ILE A 218 -10.03 10.57 -4.40
N ALA A 219 -9.15 9.63 -4.63
CA ALA A 219 -7.76 9.89 -4.95
C ALA A 219 -7.38 9.17 -6.25
N HIS A 220 -6.62 9.85 -7.06
CA HIS A 220 -6.06 9.36 -8.31
C HIS A 220 -4.56 9.53 -8.25
N GLU A 221 -3.82 8.52 -8.65
CA GLU A 221 -2.37 8.60 -8.82
C GLU A 221 -2.00 7.98 -10.16
N ALA A 222 -1.21 8.70 -10.95
CA ALA A 222 -0.67 8.20 -12.20
C ALA A 222 0.86 8.30 -12.15
N LYS A 223 1.55 7.27 -12.62
CA LYS A 223 3.01 7.23 -12.67
C LYS A 223 3.49 6.64 -13.99
N LEU A 224 4.46 7.29 -14.60
CA LEU A 224 5.19 6.83 -15.77
C LEU A 224 6.67 6.78 -15.42
N THR A 225 7.31 5.62 -15.58
CA THR A 225 8.73 5.43 -15.32
C THR A 225 9.43 4.93 -16.56
N TYR A 226 10.57 5.51 -16.84
CA TYR A 226 11.51 5.06 -17.85
C TYR A 226 12.82 4.64 -17.19
N ASN A 227 13.24 3.41 -17.43
CA ASN A 227 14.50 2.86 -16.97
C ASN A 227 15.37 2.51 -18.17
N TRP A 228 16.58 3.02 -18.19
CA TRP A 228 17.60 2.61 -19.13
C TRP A 228 18.83 2.11 -18.37
N ALA A 229 19.35 0.95 -18.73
CA ALA A 229 20.55 0.45 -18.10
C ALA A 229 21.44 -0.29 -19.09
N ASP A 230 22.72 0.08 -19.10
CA ASP A 230 23.75 -0.62 -19.85
C ASP A 230 24.49 -1.58 -18.92
N SER A 231 23.94 -2.80 -18.78
CA SER A 231 24.40 -3.78 -17.78
C SER A 231 24.35 -3.19 -16.35
N THR A 232 25.38 -3.42 -15.53
CA THR A 232 25.52 -2.82 -14.20
C THR A 232 26.30 -1.50 -14.20
N ALA A 233 26.81 -1.10 -15.37
CA ALA A 233 27.76 0.02 -15.45
C ALA A 233 27.09 1.41 -15.48
N THR A 234 25.91 1.52 -16.09
CA THR A 234 25.18 2.78 -16.16
C THR A 234 23.69 2.54 -16.06
N VAL A 235 23.00 3.30 -15.20
CA VAL A 235 21.56 3.28 -14.99
C VAL A 235 21.04 4.68 -15.07
N LEU A 236 19.99 4.90 -15.85
CA LEU A 236 19.18 6.12 -15.84
C LEU A 236 17.75 5.72 -15.54
N GLN A 237 17.18 6.29 -14.52
CA GLN A 237 15.76 6.17 -14.22
C GLN A 237 15.14 7.56 -14.22
N THR A 238 14.02 7.71 -14.89
CA THR A 238 13.22 8.92 -14.85
C THR A 238 11.79 8.53 -14.58
N SER A 239 11.17 9.11 -13.56
CA SER A 239 9.76 8.91 -13.27
C SER A 239 9.02 10.23 -13.20
N PHE A 240 7.85 10.26 -13.81
CA PHE A 240 6.89 11.33 -13.68
C PHE A 240 5.66 10.76 -12.99
N SER A 241 5.24 11.40 -11.90
CA SER A 241 4.03 11.02 -11.17
C SER A 241 3.13 12.22 -10.94
N GLY A 242 1.85 11.97 -10.75
CA GLY A 242 0.88 13.00 -10.40
C GLY A 242 -0.19 12.40 -9.51
N ALA A 243 -0.37 12.98 -8.31
CA ALA A 243 -1.46 12.62 -7.42
C ALA A 243 -2.49 13.75 -7.38
N PHE A 244 -3.77 13.36 -7.41
CA PHE A 244 -4.91 14.22 -7.28
C PHE A 244 -5.84 13.66 -6.21
N ASN A 245 -6.12 14.45 -5.16
CA ASN A 245 -7.06 14.09 -4.11
C ASN A 245 -8.20 15.09 -4.07
N ASN A 246 -9.42 14.58 -3.87
CA ASN A 246 -10.62 15.40 -3.75
C ASN A 246 -11.54 14.83 -2.66
N ALA A 247 -11.74 15.61 -1.60
CA ALA A 247 -12.67 15.34 -0.50
C ALA A 247 -13.64 16.52 -0.38
N PRO A 248 -14.68 16.62 -1.22
CA PRO A 248 -15.38 17.88 -1.49
C PRO A 248 -16.33 18.31 -0.38
N ASP A 249 -16.77 17.44 0.50
CA ASP A 249 -17.79 17.78 1.49
C ASP A 249 -17.86 16.69 2.57
N ASN A 250 -16.95 16.78 3.52
CA ASN A 250 -16.96 15.96 4.72
C ASN A 250 -17.64 16.75 5.83
N TYR A 251 -18.58 16.14 6.54
CA TYR A 251 -19.22 16.81 7.66
C TYR A 251 -19.41 15.89 8.87
N ASN A 252 -19.44 16.52 10.03
CA ASN A 252 -19.78 15.88 11.29
C ASN A 252 -20.68 16.81 12.08
N ILE A 253 -21.85 16.32 12.46
CA ILE A 253 -22.78 17.00 13.36
C ILE A 253 -22.73 16.28 14.69
N LYS A 254 -22.38 17.01 15.75
CA LYS A 254 -22.28 16.49 17.12
C LYS A 254 -23.33 17.13 18.02
N ASP A 255 -23.88 16.32 18.90
CA ASP A 255 -24.63 16.79 20.09
C ASP A 255 -23.63 16.95 21.24
N ILE A 256 -23.53 18.14 21.78
CA ILE A 256 -22.61 18.47 22.88
C ILE A 256 -23.43 18.79 24.11
N LYS A 257 -23.13 18.06 25.19
CA LYS A 257 -23.63 18.36 26.55
C LYS A 257 -22.48 18.92 27.36
N ASP A 258 -22.63 20.14 27.81
CA ASP A 258 -21.63 20.88 28.55
C ASP A 258 -22.26 21.35 29.90
N GLY A 259 -22.13 20.50 30.90
CA GLY A 259 -22.88 20.66 32.14
C GLY A 259 -24.40 20.62 31.90
N ALA A 260 -25.09 21.69 32.22
CA ALA A 260 -26.53 21.85 32.00
C ALA A 260 -26.90 22.34 30.58
N ARG A 261 -25.91 22.67 29.74
CA ARG A 261 -26.14 23.18 28.40
C ARG A 261 -26.08 22.03 27.38
N GLN A 262 -26.98 22.09 26.42
CA GLN A 262 -26.97 21.15 25.29
C GLN A 262 -27.10 21.94 23.98
N TYR A 263 -26.20 21.67 23.03
CA TYR A 263 -26.17 22.36 21.76
C TYR A 263 -25.56 21.45 20.65
N LYS A 264 -25.75 21.83 19.39
CA LYS A 264 -25.18 21.12 18.24
C LYS A 264 -23.95 21.85 17.73
N ALA A 265 -22.90 21.08 17.40
CA ALA A 265 -21.77 21.57 16.67
C ALA A 265 -21.73 20.91 15.28
N THR A 266 -21.45 21.71 14.25
CA THR A 266 -21.31 21.24 12.88
C THR A 266 -19.93 21.60 12.39
N SER A 267 -19.18 20.58 11.95
CA SER A 267 -17.92 20.74 11.23
C SER A 267 -18.12 20.28 9.78
N ARG A 268 -17.63 21.08 8.85
CA ARG A 268 -17.57 20.72 7.42
C ARG A 268 -16.18 21.02 6.91
N ASP A 269 -15.60 20.06 6.21
CA ASP A 269 -14.26 20.16 5.65
C ASP A 269 -14.29 19.75 4.16
N ALA A 270 -13.59 20.50 3.35
CA ALA A 270 -13.40 20.22 1.93
C ALA A 270 -11.92 20.37 1.58
N ASP A 271 -11.34 19.33 1.02
CA ASP A 271 -9.94 19.30 0.64
C ASP A 271 -9.78 18.90 -0.82
N LYS A 272 -8.92 19.62 -1.53
CA LYS A 272 -8.51 19.30 -2.88
C LYS A 272 -7.02 19.53 -3.02
N SER A 273 -6.29 18.54 -3.51
CA SER A 273 -4.85 18.68 -3.75
C SER A 273 -4.44 18.09 -5.09
N TYR A 274 -3.41 18.67 -5.66
CA TYR A 274 -2.74 18.21 -6.87
C TYR A 274 -1.23 18.31 -6.68
N SER A 275 -0.50 17.21 -6.92
CA SER A 275 0.94 17.14 -6.67
C SER A 275 1.66 16.35 -7.77
N PRO A 276 2.02 16.99 -8.90
CA PRO A 276 2.93 16.38 -9.86
C PRO A 276 4.36 16.39 -9.35
N ALA A 277 5.11 15.34 -9.67
CA ALA A 277 6.51 15.18 -9.33
C ALA A 277 7.31 14.58 -10.49
N LEU A 278 8.53 15.04 -10.66
CA LEU A 278 9.51 14.49 -11.57
C LEU A 278 10.73 14.05 -10.75
N ASP A 279 11.16 12.81 -10.94
CA ASP A 279 12.35 12.24 -10.30
C ASP A 279 13.27 11.70 -11.38
N VAL A 280 14.55 12.07 -11.30
CA VAL A 280 15.61 11.62 -12.22
C VAL A 280 16.75 11.06 -11.40
N TYR A 281 17.05 9.80 -11.57
CA TYR A 281 18.16 9.11 -10.96
C TYR A 281 19.14 8.65 -12.04
N PHE A 282 20.42 8.98 -11.84
CA PHE A 282 21.51 8.56 -12.68
C PHE A 282 22.61 7.89 -11.86
N PHE A 283 23.06 6.72 -12.32
CA PHE A 283 24.19 5.99 -11.76
C PHE A 283 25.15 5.58 -12.87
N ARG A 284 26.45 5.76 -12.63
CA ARG A 284 27.49 5.23 -13.53
C ARG A 284 28.69 4.73 -12.72
N GLN A 285 29.07 3.48 -13.00
CA GLN A 285 30.34 2.92 -12.52
C GLN A 285 31.46 3.39 -13.43
N ILE A 286 32.36 4.20 -12.90
CA ILE A 286 33.49 4.78 -13.67
C ILE A 286 34.67 3.81 -13.64
N SER A 287 34.92 3.19 -12.48
CA SER A 287 35.97 2.19 -12.27
C SER A 287 35.54 1.20 -11.19
N PRO A 288 36.29 0.10 -10.95
CA PRO A 288 35.96 -0.83 -9.87
C PRO A 288 35.88 -0.21 -8.47
N ARG A 289 36.49 0.98 -8.30
CA ARG A 289 36.53 1.69 -7.00
C ARG A 289 35.82 3.04 -7.01
N GLN A 290 35.26 3.45 -8.16
CA GLN A 290 34.63 4.79 -8.30
C GLN A 290 33.28 4.67 -9.00
N SER A 291 32.29 5.29 -8.45
CA SER A 291 30.96 5.44 -9.04
C SER A 291 30.48 6.88 -8.92
N LEU A 292 29.67 7.28 -9.88
CA LEU A 292 28.96 8.56 -9.88
C LEU A 292 27.48 8.29 -9.72
N THR A 293 26.87 8.98 -8.78
CA THR A 293 25.41 8.97 -8.58
C THR A 293 24.92 10.41 -8.60
N ALA A 294 23.85 10.66 -9.33
CA ALA A 294 23.14 11.94 -9.32
C ALA A 294 21.64 11.67 -9.15
N ASN A 295 21.00 12.48 -8.33
CA ASN A 295 19.56 12.44 -8.11
C ASN A 295 19.00 13.86 -8.17
N ALA A 296 17.90 14.06 -8.88
CA ALA A 296 17.18 15.33 -8.96
C ALA A 296 15.69 15.07 -8.85
N VAL A 297 15.04 15.74 -7.89
CA VAL A 297 13.60 15.64 -7.65
C VAL A 297 12.98 17.02 -7.72
N GLY A 298 11.94 17.16 -8.53
CA GLY A 298 11.09 18.35 -8.59
C GLY A 298 9.66 18.00 -8.27
N THR A 299 9.04 18.70 -7.31
CA THR A 299 7.64 18.48 -6.93
C THR A 299 6.93 19.82 -6.86
N TYR A 300 5.74 19.89 -7.48
CA TYR A 300 4.83 21.01 -7.31
C TYR A 300 3.62 20.53 -6.49
N ILE A 301 3.25 21.30 -5.46
CA ILE A 301 2.10 20.96 -4.60
C ILE A 301 1.15 22.14 -4.60
N SER A 302 -0.10 21.88 -4.96
CA SER A 302 -1.21 22.82 -4.85
C SER A 302 -2.29 22.20 -3.97
N THR A 303 -2.63 22.85 -2.87
CA THR A 303 -3.66 22.39 -1.94
C THR A 303 -4.67 23.51 -1.72
N GLN A 304 -5.95 23.17 -1.78
CA GLN A 304 -7.05 24.04 -1.42
C GLN A 304 -7.87 23.35 -0.34
N THR A 305 -7.90 23.96 0.85
CA THR A 305 -8.65 23.47 2.00
C THR A 305 -9.71 24.50 2.36
N GLY A 306 -10.94 24.04 2.57
CA GLY A 306 -12.03 24.82 3.13
C GLY A 306 -12.51 24.17 4.41
N SER A 307 -12.60 24.93 5.49
CA SER A 307 -13.10 24.44 6.78
C SER A 307 -14.19 25.36 7.30
N PHE A 308 -15.27 24.77 7.77
CA PHE A 308 -16.38 25.49 8.40
C PHE A 308 -16.71 24.81 9.73
N TYR A 309 -16.71 25.57 10.78
CA TYR A 309 -17.13 25.12 12.11
C TYR A 309 -18.19 26.07 12.67
N ASN A 310 -19.30 25.51 13.11
CA ASN A 310 -20.36 26.25 13.77
C ASN A 310 -20.77 25.51 15.04
N GLU A 311 -20.66 26.16 16.15
CA GLU A 311 -21.14 25.72 17.46
C GLU A 311 -22.39 26.47 17.78
N GLY A 312 -23.52 25.78 17.99
CA GLY A 312 -24.82 26.35 18.24
C GLY A 312 -24.99 26.96 19.65
N SER A 313 -23.90 27.45 20.25
CA SER A 313 -23.89 28.31 21.44
C SER A 313 -24.46 29.67 21.09
N PRO A 314 -25.06 30.41 22.03
CA PRO A 314 -25.53 31.78 21.82
C PRO A 314 -24.43 32.75 21.36
N TYR A 315 -23.15 32.34 21.48
CA TYR A 315 -22.01 33.02 20.89
C TYR A 315 -21.66 32.35 19.57
N LYS A 316 -22.11 32.89 18.44
CA LYS A 316 -21.79 32.42 17.09
C LYS A 316 -20.31 32.65 16.79
N TYR A 317 -19.49 31.63 16.89
CA TYR A 317 -18.15 31.60 16.31
C TYR A 317 -18.21 30.93 14.94
N ASN A 318 -18.19 31.71 13.87
CA ASN A 318 -18.04 31.23 12.50
C ASN A 318 -16.56 31.36 12.13
N TYR A 319 -15.85 30.23 12.10
CA TYR A 319 -14.51 30.18 11.52
C TYR A 319 -14.62 29.70 10.07
N CYS A 320 -14.41 30.61 9.13
CA CYS A 320 -14.26 30.29 7.71
C CYS A 320 -12.81 30.60 7.34
N CYS A 321 -11.97 29.60 7.24
CA CYS A 321 -10.58 29.77 6.80
C CYS A 321 -10.36 29.09 5.45
N PRO A 322 -10.38 29.81 4.33
CA PRO A 322 -9.81 29.29 3.10
C PRO A 322 -8.28 29.42 3.18
N VAL A 323 -7.60 28.32 3.36
CA VAL A 323 -6.13 28.28 3.30
C VAL A 323 -5.73 27.77 1.92
N LYS A 324 -5.11 28.64 1.12
CA LYS A 324 -4.44 28.24 -0.11
C LYS A 324 -2.95 28.15 0.18
N HIS A 325 -2.39 26.95 0.14
CA HIS A 325 -0.96 26.74 0.17
C HIS A 325 -0.46 26.39 -1.24
N GLN A 326 0.41 27.23 -1.80
CA GLN A 326 1.24 26.88 -2.96
C GLN A 326 2.69 26.80 -2.46
N ARG A 327 3.33 25.66 -2.64
CA ARG A 327 4.77 25.50 -2.47
C ARG A 327 5.33 24.95 -3.77
N ALA A 328 6.29 25.64 -4.33
CA ALA A 328 7.15 25.20 -5.44
C ALA A 328 8.43 24.58 -4.89
#